data_71eeb23c54a480394648ce7677e881b4
#
_entry.id   71eeb23c54a480394648ce7677e881b4
#
_cell.length_a   1.000
_cell.length_b   1.000
_cell.length_c   1.000
_cell.angle_alpha   90.00
_cell.angle_beta   90.00
_cell.angle_gamma   90.00
#
_symmetry.space_group_name_H-M   'P 1'
#
loop_
_entity.id
_entity.type
_entity.pdbx_description
1 polymer ?
#
loop_
_entity_poly.entity_id
_entity_poly.type
_entity_poly.pdbx_seq_one_letter_code
_entity_poly.pdbx_strand_id
1 'polypeptide(L)'
;PMIVNGVKNEIWLENLEAPYKVIRINSNYIHNDDQLEFDNFKIKNVTKQIKQKTLTLNMKTLNLLLDVGDNVNVKPSKNIDNYKINDIKDLRDDNSIAGLFPKLKTISLKKDNSFDTFVRITNDINEKNEEKGKRFENIFAPKKIVVTNILIMLNVIIFFLTYFNAKLFNSLILDPTAVRNGEVYRLISSIFMHGSIYHLFVNMYSLFFLGKEIETFLGKKKFIIIYLISGLSGSLLSCILTNSYSLGASGAIFGLLGSLLYFGMHYRLYLGSVLLKEIVPIIVLNLLIGFIFQRLCRKHNYD
;
A
#
# COMPACT_ATOMS: atom_id res chain seq x y z
N PRO A 1 -20.22 6.97 5.91
CA PRO A 1 -20.42 8.37 5.57
C PRO A 1 -19.13 9.16 5.73
N MET A 2 -18.97 10.21 4.94
CA MET A 2 -17.89 11.18 5.10
C MET A 2 -18.46 12.59 5.26
N ILE A 3 -17.73 13.44 5.97
CA ILE A 3 -18.12 14.83 6.15
C ILE A 3 -17.47 15.67 5.05
N VAL A 4 -18.30 16.39 4.30
CA VAL A 4 -17.85 17.39 3.32
C VAL A 4 -18.27 18.76 3.83
N ASN A 5 -17.27 19.61 4.06
CA ASN A 5 -17.53 20.94 4.61
C ASN A 5 -18.24 21.84 3.58
N GLY A 6 -19.17 22.65 4.05
CA GLY A 6 -19.86 23.64 3.22
C GLY A 6 -21.00 23.12 2.36
N VAL A 7 -21.43 21.85 2.52
CA VAL A 7 -22.60 21.28 1.84
C VAL A 7 -23.76 21.11 2.79
N LYS A 8 -24.98 21.33 2.28
CA LYS A 8 -26.25 21.12 2.98
C LYS A 8 -27.13 20.22 2.13
N ASN A 9 -27.97 19.41 2.79
CA ASN A 9 -28.90 18.49 2.14
C ASN A 9 -28.25 17.45 1.26
N GLU A 10 -27.05 17.02 1.60
CA GLU A 10 -26.28 16.02 0.88
C GLU A 10 -25.73 14.96 1.83
N ILE A 11 -25.75 13.70 1.39
CA ILE A 11 -25.10 12.59 2.07
C ILE A 11 -23.99 12.07 1.16
N TRP A 12 -22.78 11.99 1.71
CA TRP A 12 -21.62 11.46 1.00
C TRP A 12 -21.16 10.15 1.67
N LEU A 13 -21.02 9.12 0.84
CA LEU A 13 -20.57 7.80 1.24
C LEU A 13 -19.29 7.47 0.48
N GLU A 14 -18.28 6.99 1.20
CA GLU A 14 -17.01 6.56 0.62
C GLU A 14 -16.80 5.07 0.92
N ASN A 15 -16.51 4.30 -0.13
CA ASN A 15 -16.04 2.92 -0.02
C ASN A 15 -15.10 2.62 -1.20
N LEU A 16 -13.80 2.64 -0.95
CA LEU A 16 -12.79 2.49 -1.99
C LEU A 16 -12.67 1.05 -2.54
N GLU A 17 -13.32 0.08 -1.91
CA GLU A 17 -13.41 -1.30 -2.40
C GLU A 17 -14.62 -1.52 -3.31
N ALA A 18 -15.61 -0.61 -3.28
CA ALA A 18 -16.82 -0.70 -4.10
C ALA A 18 -16.56 -0.27 -5.56
N PRO A 19 -17.42 -0.71 -6.51
CA PRO A 19 -17.37 -0.26 -7.91
C PRO A 19 -17.42 1.26 -8.05
N TYR A 20 -18.38 1.90 -7.35
CA TYR A 20 -18.38 3.36 -7.13
C TYR A 20 -17.69 3.67 -5.82
N LYS A 21 -16.55 4.37 -5.92
CA LYS A 21 -15.72 4.73 -4.75
C LYS A 21 -16.37 5.78 -3.86
N VAL A 22 -17.20 6.62 -4.48
CA VAL A 22 -17.98 7.66 -3.81
C VAL A 22 -19.42 7.56 -4.29
N ILE A 23 -20.36 7.61 -3.36
CA ILE A 23 -21.79 7.75 -3.65
C ILE A 23 -22.24 9.03 -2.98
N ARG A 24 -22.86 9.91 -3.72
CA ARG A 24 -23.49 11.13 -3.22
C ARG A 24 -24.98 11.05 -3.42
N ILE A 25 -25.73 11.39 -2.38
CA ILE A 25 -27.18 11.55 -2.40
C ILE A 25 -27.43 13.03 -2.20
N ASN A 26 -28.07 13.68 -3.16
CA ASN A 26 -28.35 15.11 -3.16
C ASN A 26 -29.86 15.36 -3.21
N SER A 27 -30.38 16.06 -2.21
CA SER A 27 -31.77 16.50 -2.15
C SER A 27 -31.95 18.01 -2.44
N ASN A 28 -30.90 18.69 -2.88
CA ASN A 28 -31.04 20.04 -3.40
C ASN A 28 -31.68 20.01 -4.76
N TYR A 29 -32.63 20.94 -5.02
CA TYR A 29 -33.29 21.05 -6.30
C TYR A 29 -32.35 21.52 -7.40
N ILE A 30 -32.31 20.83 -8.52
CA ILE A 30 -31.54 21.16 -9.72
C ILE A 30 -32.49 21.72 -10.80
N HIS A 31 -32.36 22.99 -11.09
CA HIS A 31 -33.27 23.73 -11.97
C HIS A 31 -32.99 23.52 -13.47
N ASN A 32 -31.71 23.44 -13.87
CA ASN A 32 -31.27 23.40 -15.26
C ASN A 32 -29.95 22.66 -15.45
N ASP A 33 -29.52 22.47 -16.68
CA ASP A 33 -28.31 21.76 -17.07
C ASP A 33 -27.05 22.48 -16.56
N ASP A 34 -27.00 23.81 -16.54
CA ASP A 34 -25.84 24.57 -16.05
C ASP A 34 -25.62 24.34 -14.57
N GLN A 35 -26.69 24.26 -13.79
CA GLN A 35 -26.62 23.96 -12.36
C GLN A 35 -26.16 22.52 -12.12
N LEU A 36 -26.58 21.56 -12.96
CA LEU A 36 -26.07 20.19 -12.90
C LEU A 36 -24.57 20.13 -13.25
N GLU A 37 -24.13 20.90 -14.23
CA GLU A 37 -22.72 20.96 -14.60
C GLU A 37 -21.86 21.56 -13.46
N PHE A 38 -22.35 22.64 -12.84
CA PHE A 38 -21.70 23.22 -11.65
C PHE A 38 -21.67 22.25 -10.47
N ASP A 39 -22.73 21.48 -10.28
CA ASP A 39 -22.80 20.44 -9.26
C ASP A 39 -21.78 19.30 -9.54
N ASN A 40 -21.67 18.86 -10.78
CA ASN A 40 -20.64 17.92 -11.23
C ASN A 40 -19.21 18.46 -11.01
N PHE A 41 -19.00 19.77 -11.18
CA PHE A 41 -17.71 20.40 -10.89
C PHE A 41 -17.36 20.34 -9.40
N LYS A 42 -18.32 20.57 -8.50
CA LYS A 42 -18.13 20.37 -7.05
C LYS A 42 -17.72 18.94 -6.73
N ILE A 43 -18.43 17.94 -7.30
CA ILE A 43 -18.10 16.52 -7.12
C ILE A 43 -16.68 16.23 -7.58
N LYS A 44 -16.25 16.76 -8.73
CA LYS A 44 -14.87 16.60 -9.23
C LYS A 44 -13.83 17.14 -8.25
N ASN A 45 -14.10 18.26 -7.63
CA ASN A 45 -13.17 18.86 -6.65
C ASN A 45 -13.05 18.01 -5.38
N VAL A 46 -14.19 17.55 -4.83
CA VAL A 46 -14.20 16.66 -3.66
C VAL A 46 -13.50 15.35 -3.97
N THR A 47 -13.84 14.70 -5.08
CA THR A 47 -13.24 13.42 -5.48
C THR A 47 -11.74 13.55 -5.79
N LYS A 48 -11.29 14.70 -6.32
CA LYS A 48 -9.87 15.00 -6.51
C LYS A 48 -9.10 15.02 -5.17
N GLN A 49 -9.66 15.64 -4.14
CA GLN A 49 -9.05 15.66 -2.81
C GLN A 49 -8.98 14.25 -2.20
N ILE A 50 -10.06 13.46 -2.30
CA ILE A 50 -10.10 12.08 -1.85
C ILE A 50 -9.03 11.26 -2.60
N LYS A 51 -8.98 11.38 -3.92
CA LYS A 51 -8.02 10.70 -4.78
C LYS A 51 -6.57 10.96 -4.37
N GLN A 52 -6.24 12.22 -4.06
CA GLN A 52 -4.91 12.61 -3.60
C GLN A 52 -4.57 12.02 -2.23
N LYS A 53 -5.53 12.07 -1.28
CA LYS A 53 -5.33 11.52 0.07
C LYS A 53 -5.20 10.00 0.08
N THR A 54 -5.94 9.31 -0.79
CA THR A 54 -6.04 7.84 -0.79
C THR A 54 -5.15 7.17 -1.85
N LEU A 55 -4.41 7.96 -2.66
CA LEU A 55 -3.58 7.49 -3.78
C LEU A 55 -4.36 6.57 -4.74
N THR A 56 -5.65 6.85 -4.94
CA THR A 56 -6.52 6.04 -5.79
C THR A 56 -6.40 6.51 -7.24
N LEU A 57 -6.03 5.64 -8.17
CA LEU A 57 -5.84 6.00 -9.58
C LEU A 57 -7.16 6.26 -10.31
N ASN A 58 -8.15 5.40 -10.08
CA ASN A 58 -9.45 5.51 -10.72
C ASN A 58 -10.55 5.67 -9.67
N MET A 59 -11.34 6.74 -9.78
CA MET A 59 -12.43 7.04 -8.85
C MET A 59 -13.70 7.35 -9.62
N LYS A 60 -14.63 6.39 -9.61
CA LYS A 60 -15.99 6.58 -10.13
C LYS A 60 -16.90 7.02 -9.00
N THR A 61 -17.76 7.98 -9.31
CA THR A 61 -18.76 8.54 -8.39
C THR A 61 -20.16 8.28 -8.91
N LEU A 62 -21.03 7.79 -8.05
CA LEU A 62 -22.46 7.70 -8.30
C LEU A 62 -23.13 8.90 -7.63
N ASN A 63 -23.80 9.75 -8.43
CA ASN A 63 -24.51 10.92 -7.95
C ASN A 63 -26.01 10.67 -8.08
N LEU A 64 -26.69 10.50 -6.95
CA LEU A 64 -28.10 10.24 -6.84
C LEU A 64 -28.82 11.57 -6.56
N LEU A 65 -29.64 12.01 -7.49
CA LEU A 65 -30.38 13.27 -7.46
C LEU A 65 -31.84 12.98 -7.11
N LEU A 66 -32.32 13.50 -5.98
CA LEU A 66 -33.67 13.26 -5.48
C LEU A 66 -34.69 14.31 -5.95
N ASP A 67 -34.21 15.50 -6.34
CA ASP A 67 -35.07 16.60 -6.75
C ASP A 67 -34.47 17.29 -7.96
N VAL A 68 -35.06 17.02 -9.13
CA VAL A 68 -34.56 17.48 -10.44
C VAL A 68 -35.72 17.98 -11.31
N GLY A 69 -35.57 19.19 -11.80
CA GLY A 69 -36.54 19.80 -12.72
C GLY A 69 -36.76 19.01 -14.03
N ASP A 70 -37.93 19.15 -14.61
CA ASP A 70 -38.29 18.37 -15.81
C ASP A 70 -37.46 18.71 -17.06
N ASN A 71 -36.85 19.89 -17.09
CA ASN A 71 -36.03 20.38 -18.20
C ASN A 71 -34.54 20.02 -18.07
N VAL A 72 -34.17 19.23 -17.06
CA VAL A 72 -32.75 18.85 -16.81
C VAL A 72 -32.44 17.55 -17.52
N ASN A 73 -31.44 17.57 -18.38
CA ASN A 73 -30.95 16.36 -19.05
C ASN A 73 -29.89 15.66 -18.21
N VAL A 74 -30.33 14.70 -17.41
CA VAL A 74 -29.42 13.96 -16.51
C VAL A 74 -28.55 13.01 -17.32
N LYS A 75 -27.35 13.45 -17.67
CA LYS A 75 -26.33 12.65 -18.38
C LYS A 75 -25.14 12.33 -17.50
N PRO A 76 -24.47 11.18 -17.72
CA PRO A 76 -23.19 10.89 -17.07
C PRO A 76 -22.13 11.91 -17.51
N SER A 77 -21.28 12.30 -16.57
CA SER A 77 -20.09 13.11 -16.82
C SER A 77 -18.84 12.24 -16.62
N LYS A 78 -17.66 12.72 -17.02
CA LYS A 78 -16.41 11.97 -16.87
C LYS A 78 -16.20 11.50 -15.42
N ASN A 79 -16.29 10.17 -15.18
CA ASN A 79 -16.19 9.52 -13.88
C ASN A 79 -17.34 9.84 -12.88
N ILE A 80 -18.42 10.46 -13.32
CA ILE A 80 -19.59 10.74 -12.51
C ILE A 80 -20.79 10.22 -13.27
N ASP A 81 -21.49 9.27 -12.69
CA ASP A 81 -22.74 8.75 -13.22
C ASP A 81 -23.87 9.40 -12.43
N ASN A 82 -24.66 10.25 -13.11
CA ASN A 82 -25.80 10.97 -12.53
C ASN A 82 -27.06 10.15 -12.74
N TYR A 83 -27.85 9.97 -11.68
CA TYR A 83 -29.15 9.30 -11.71
C TYR A 83 -30.21 10.12 -11.00
N LYS A 84 -31.35 10.37 -11.69
CA LYS A 84 -32.57 10.91 -11.08
C LYS A 84 -33.29 9.76 -10.39
N ILE A 85 -33.69 9.95 -9.15
CA ILE A 85 -34.38 8.96 -8.33
C ILE A 85 -35.67 9.58 -7.82
N ASN A 86 -36.81 9.05 -8.19
CA ASN A 86 -38.08 9.42 -7.65
C ASN A 86 -38.58 8.43 -6.59
N ASP A 87 -38.24 7.14 -6.74
CA ASP A 87 -38.54 6.08 -5.78
C ASP A 87 -37.34 5.10 -5.68
N ILE A 88 -37.28 4.36 -4.59
CA ILE A 88 -36.28 3.30 -4.39
C ILE A 88 -36.38 2.19 -5.45
N LYS A 89 -37.55 2.03 -6.07
CA LYS A 89 -37.76 1.11 -7.19
C LYS A 89 -36.86 1.44 -8.37
N ASP A 90 -36.62 2.71 -8.64
CA ASP A 90 -35.78 3.18 -9.74
C ASP A 90 -34.34 2.59 -9.60
N LEU A 91 -33.81 2.49 -8.36
CA LEU A 91 -32.52 1.86 -8.08
C LEU A 91 -32.52 0.35 -8.22
N ARG A 92 -33.64 -0.32 -7.93
CA ARG A 92 -33.79 -1.78 -7.99
C ARG A 92 -34.00 -2.30 -9.40
N ASP A 93 -34.71 -1.52 -10.21
CA ASP A 93 -35.09 -1.88 -11.57
C ASP A 93 -33.99 -1.51 -12.58
N ASP A 94 -33.09 -0.59 -12.24
CA ASP A 94 -31.92 -0.28 -13.07
C ASP A 94 -30.91 -1.45 -13.02
N ASN A 95 -30.81 -2.17 -14.13
CA ASN A 95 -29.93 -3.33 -14.23
C ASN A 95 -28.44 -2.99 -14.05
N SER A 96 -28.02 -1.77 -14.36
CA SER A 96 -26.63 -1.33 -14.22
C SER A 96 -26.28 -1.11 -12.74
N ILE A 97 -27.13 -0.46 -11.98
CA ILE A 97 -26.95 -0.22 -10.54
C ILE A 97 -27.17 -1.51 -9.74
N ALA A 98 -28.26 -2.22 -10.01
CA ALA A 98 -28.61 -3.44 -9.32
C ALA A 98 -27.61 -4.58 -9.56
N GLY A 99 -26.95 -4.60 -10.75
CA GLY A 99 -25.86 -5.53 -11.04
C GLY A 99 -24.60 -5.25 -10.23
N LEU A 100 -24.30 -3.99 -9.95
CA LEU A 100 -23.15 -3.57 -9.13
C LEU A 100 -23.42 -3.68 -7.62
N PHE A 101 -24.70 -3.57 -7.23
CA PHE A 101 -25.15 -3.66 -5.84
C PHE A 101 -26.26 -4.70 -5.67
N PRO A 102 -25.96 -6.01 -5.80
CA PRO A 102 -26.99 -7.07 -5.84
C PRO A 102 -27.86 -7.10 -4.56
N LYS A 103 -27.34 -6.65 -3.43
CA LYS A 103 -28.10 -6.56 -2.18
C LYS A 103 -29.28 -5.58 -2.24
N LEU A 104 -29.29 -4.62 -3.18
CA LEU A 104 -30.42 -3.69 -3.35
C LEU A 104 -31.74 -4.44 -3.66
N LYS A 105 -31.67 -5.57 -4.38
CA LYS A 105 -32.83 -6.40 -4.72
C LYS A 105 -33.41 -7.14 -3.53
N THR A 106 -32.59 -7.43 -2.50
CA THR A 106 -32.97 -8.26 -1.35
C THR A 106 -33.27 -7.46 -0.10
N ILE A 107 -32.90 -6.16 -0.06
CA ILE A 107 -33.17 -5.32 1.10
C ILE A 107 -34.66 -5.05 1.18
N SER A 108 -35.33 -5.57 2.23
CA SER A 108 -36.66 -5.14 2.61
C SER A 108 -36.54 -3.92 3.52
N LEU A 109 -37.16 -2.82 3.13
CA LEU A 109 -37.30 -1.68 4.02
C LEU A 109 -38.32 -2.07 5.09
N LYS A 110 -37.88 -2.17 6.35
CA LYS A 110 -38.79 -2.22 7.48
C LYS A 110 -39.52 -0.87 7.51
N LYS A 111 -40.83 -0.89 7.80
CA LYS A 111 -41.61 0.32 8.05
C LYS A 111 -41.26 0.90 9.43
N ASP A 112 -39.98 1.22 9.61
CA ASP A 112 -39.53 1.90 10.82
C ASP A 112 -39.74 3.41 10.64
N ASN A 113 -39.89 4.12 11.75
CA ASN A 113 -39.85 5.58 11.77
C ASN A 113 -38.47 6.02 11.16
N SER A 114 -38.45 7.15 10.45
CA SER A 114 -37.24 7.69 9.86
C SER A 114 -36.09 7.87 10.87
N PHE A 115 -36.43 8.24 12.10
CA PHE A 115 -35.46 8.38 13.20
C PHE A 115 -34.86 7.02 13.61
N ASP A 116 -35.67 6.00 13.80
CA ASP A 116 -35.19 4.66 14.15
C ASP A 116 -34.33 4.04 13.07
N THR A 117 -34.70 4.27 11.81
CA THR A 117 -33.89 3.85 10.65
C THR A 117 -32.53 4.56 10.65
N PHE A 118 -32.49 5.87 10.91
CA PHE A 118 -31.27 6.63 11.00
C PHE A 118 -30.35 6.14 12.14
N VAL A 119 -30.92 5.93 13.34
CA VAL A 119 -30.15 5.41 14.49
C VAL A 119 -29.59 4.03 14.20
N ARG A 120 -30.38 3.13 13.63
CA ARG A 120 -29.93 1.79 13.26
C ARG A 120 -28.77 1.82 12.24
N ILE A 121 -28.92 2.57 11.15
CA ILE A 121 -27.86 2.70 10.14
C ILE A 121 -26.59 3.29 10.74
N THR A 122 -26.73 4.29 11.60
CA THR A 122 -25.59 4.91 12.28
C THR A 122 -24.86 3.91 13.19
N ASN A 123 -25.61 3.12 13.96
CA ASN A 123 -25.04 2.09 14.82
C ASN A 123 -24.34 0.99 14.02
N ASP A 124 -24.95 0.50 12.92
CA ASP A 124 -24.34 -0.50 12.03
C ASP A 124 -23.03 0.01 11.39
N ILE A 125 -22.99 1.29 11.05
CA ILE A 125 -21.79 1.94 10.51
C ILE A 125 -20.71 2.06 11.58
N ASN A 126 -21.08 2.49 12.78
CA ASN A 126 -20.15 2.66 13.89
C ASN A 126 -19.56 1.31 14.33
N GLU A 127 -20.37 0.28 14.45
CA GLU A 127 -19.91 -1.08 14.76
C GLU A 127 -18.89 -1.60 13.74
N LYS A 128 -19.20 -1.48 12.44
CA LYS A 128 -18.25 -1.87 11.37
C LYS A 128 -16.97 -1.04 11.38
N ASN A 129 -17.07 0.25 11.71
CA ASN A 129 -15.90 1.11 11.82
C ASN A 129 -15.05 0.74 13.03
N GLU A 130 -15.68 0.39 14.16
CA GLU A 130 -15.00 -0.07 15.37
C GLU A 130 -14.29 -1.41 15.13
N GLU A 131 -14.95 -2.37 14.49
CA GLU A 131 -14.32 -3.64 14.11
C GLU A 131 -13.10 -3.43 13.18
N LYS A 132 -13.24 -2.55 12.18
CA LYS A 132 -12.12 -2.17 11.31
C LYS A 132 -11.00 -1.47 12.09
N GLY A 133 -11.36 -0.57 13.01
CA GLY A 133 -10.41 0.10 13.91
C GLY A 133 -9.63 -0.88 14.76
N LYS A 134 -10.31 -1.81 15.45
CA LYS A 134 -9.68 -2.86 16.28
C LYS A 134 -8.75 -3.76 15.44
N ARG A 135 -9.17 -4.13 14.23
CA ARG A 135 -8.32 -4.91 13.32
C ARG A 135 -7.07 -4.13 12.91
N PHE A 136 -7.22 -2.84 12.64
CA PHE A 136 -6.13 -1.95 12.31
C PHE A 136 -5.16 -1.79 13.49
N GLU A 137 -5.66 -1.50 14.68
CA GLU A 137 -4.86 -1.39 15.91
C GLU A 137 -4.04 -2.65 16.16
N ASN A 138 -4.63 -3.84 15.95
CA ASN A 138 -3.91 -5.12 16.10
C ASN A 138 -2.77 -5.30 15.09
N ILE A 139 -2.90 -4.77 13.88
CA ILE A 139 -1.83 -4.81 12.86
C ILE A 139 -0.70 -3.87 13.24
N PHE A 140 -1.02 -2.67 13.74
CA PHE A 140 -0.06 -1.63 14.08
C PHE A 140 0.38 -1.63 15.55
N ALA A 141 -0.15 -2.55 16.37
CA ALA A 141 0.27 -2.68 17.76
C ALA A 141 1.80 -2.91 17.86
N PRO A 142 2.49 -2.23 18.78
CA PRO A 142 3.93 -2.40 18.99
C PRO A 142 4.25 -3.86 19.29
N LYS A 143 5.12 -4.47 18.48
CA LYS A 143 5.60 -5.84 18.68
C LYS A 143 7.09 -5.81 19.03
N LYS A 144 7.54 -6.81 19.82
CA LYS A 144 8.98 -6.94 20.13
C LYS A 144 9.75 -7.27 18.86
N ILE A 145 10.77 -6.46 18.58
CA ILE A 145 11.69 -6.63 17.46
C ILE A 145 12.79 -7.61 17.92
N VAL A 146 12.73 -8.81 17.43
CA VAL A 146 13.64 -9.88 17.83
C VAL A 146 14.49 -10.35 16.64
N VAL A 147 13.83 -10.62 15.52
CA VAL A 147 14.48 -11.22 14.35
C VAL A 147 15.41 -10.22 13.67
N THR A 148 14.99 -8.96 13.56
CA THR A 148 15.84 -7.88 13.05
C THR A 148 17.14 -7.79 13.81
N ASN A 149 17.10 -7.79 15.15
CA ASN A 149 18.28 -7.72 15.99
C ASN A 149 19.17 -8.96 15.85
N ILE A 150 18.57 -10.16 15.75
CA ILE A 150 19.31 -11.41 15.52
C ILE A 150 20.03 -11.35 14.16
N LEU A 151 19.36 -10.91 13.10
CA LEU A 151 19.96 -10.80 11.77
C LEU A 151 21.12 -9.80 11.76
N ILE A 152 20.96 -8.64 12.42
CA ILE A 152 22.04 -7.65 12.55
C ILE A 152 23.23 -8.28 13.28
N MET A 153 23.00 -8.91 14.42
CA MET A 153 24.06 -9.55 15.20
C MET A 153 24.77 -10.64 14.40
N LEU A 154 24.04 -11.46 13.66
CA LEU A 154 24.59 -12.51 12.80
C LEU A 154 25.50 -11.92 11.71
N ASN A 155 25.06 -10.88 11.02
CA ASN A 155 25.87 -10.20 10.00
C ASN A 155 27.16 -9.60 10.59
N VAL A 156 27.07 -8.98 11.76
CA VAL A 156 28.24 -8.41 12.46
C VAL A 156 29.22 -9.51 12.86
N ILE A 157 28.74 -10.62 13.44
CA ILE A 157 29.59 -11.76 13.82
C ILE A 157 30.29 -12.35 12.59
N ILE A 158 29.55 -12.63 11.52
CA ILE A 158 30.13 -13.18 10.28
C ILE A 158 31.15 -12.22 9.69
N PHE A 159 30.90 -10.92 9.70
CA PHE A 159 31.85 -9.92 9.21
C PHE A 159 33.19 -10.02 9.96
N PHE A 160 33.20 -10.02 11.30
CA PHE A 160 34.43 -10.11 12.05
C PHE A 160 35.14 -11.45 11.86
N LEU A 161 34.41 -12.56 11.79
CA LEU A 161 35.01 -13.88 11.53
C LEU A 161 35.70 -13.94 10.15
N THR A 162 35.08 -13.34 9.15
CA THR A 162 35.63 -13.35 7.79
C THR A 162 36.68 -12.26 7.56
N TYR A 163 36.63 -11.15 8.28
CA TYR A 163 37.66 -10.09 8.25
C TYR A 163 39.05 -10.58 8.62
N PHE A 164 39.11 -11.45 9.61
CA PHE A 164 40.40 -12.03 10.07
C PHE A 164 40.76 -13.36 9.42
N ASN A 165 39.88 -13.90 8.52
CA ASN A 165 40.09 -15.20 7.89
C ASN A 165 39.75 -15.14 6.40
N ALA A 166 40.74 -14.84 5.56
CA ALA A 166 40.58 -14.74 4.13
C ALA A 166 40.12 -16.07 3.49
N LYS A 167 40.52 -17.24 4.03
CA LYS A 167 40.08 -18.55 3.51
C LYS A 167 38.56 -18.71 3.74
N LEU A 168 38.07 -18.36 4.94
CA LEU A 168 36.65 -18.39 5.25
C LEU A 168 35.89 -17.37 4.39
N PHE A 169 36.40 -16.17 4.21
CA PHE A 169 35.82 -15.16 3.33
C PHE A 169 35.61 -15.70 1.91
N ASN A 170 36.66 -16.27 1.32
CA ASN A 170 36.60 -16.80 -0.05
C ASN A 170 35.68 -18.04 -0.20
N SER A 171 35.47 -18.80 0.88
CA SER A 171 34.54 -19.94 0.86
C SER A 171 33.06 -19.54 0.95
N LEU A 172 32.74 -18.34 1.49
CA LEU A 172 31.36 -17.92 1.73
C LEU A 172 30.85 -16.85 0.76
N ILE A 173 31.76 -16.16 0.06
CA ILE A 173 31.39 -15.15 -0.95
C ILE A 173 30.68 -15.80 -2.13
N LEU A 174 29.76 -15.09 -2.76
CA LEU A 174 29.10 -15.52 -3.98
C LEU A 174 30.10 -15.51 -5.15
N ASP A 175 30.46 -16.68 -5.58
CA ASP A 175 31.23 -16.93 -6.80
C ASP A 175 30.34 -17.63 -7.82
N PRO A 176 29.93 -16.98 -8.93
CA PRO A 176 29.07 -17.58 -9.94
C PRO A 176 29.65 -18.87 -10.53
N THR A 177 30.97 -18.98 -10.67
CA THR A 177 31.62 -20.18 -11.21
C THR A 177 31.53 -21.35 -10.21
N ALA A 178 31.83 -21.09 -8.93
CA ALA A 178 31.72 -22.10 -7.89
C ALA A 178 30.27 -22.57 -7.70
N VAL A 179 29.29 -21.67 -7.79
CA VAL A 179 27.85 -22.03 -7.75
C VAL A 179 27.47 -22.97 -8.90
N ARG A 180 27.94 -22.67 -10.14
CA ARG A 180 27.70 -23.55 -11.30
C ARG A 180 28.37 -24.92 -11.14
N ASN A 181 29.45 -25.02 -10.37
CA ASN A 181 30.14 -26.25 -10.02
C ASN A 181 29.55 -26.99 -8.81
N GLY A 182 28.40 -26.52 -8.28
CA GLY A 182 27.65 -27.20 -7.23
C GLY A 182 27.75 -26.58 -5.85
N GLU A 183 28.51 -25.50 -5.63
CA GLU A 183 28.63 -24.81 -4.34
C GLU A 183 27.42 -23.87 -4.09
N VAL A 184 26.19 -24.43 -4.19
CA VAL A 184 24.92 -23.68 -4.11
C VAL A 184 24.68 -22.98 -2.77
N TYR A 185 25.33 -23.43 -1.70
CA TYR A 185 25.26 -22.79 -0.38
C TYR A 185 25.69 -21.31 -0.39
N ARG A 186 26.56 -20.95 -1.36
CA ARG A 186 27.03 -19.57 -1.54
C ARG A 186 25.91 -18.57 -1.88
N LEU A 187 24.82 -19.06 -2.45
CA LEU A 187 23.62 -18.24 -2.69
C LEU A 187 22.99 -17.71 -1.38
N ILE A 188 23.17 -18.45 -0.29
CA ILE A 188 22.64 -18.06 1.03
C ILE A 188 23.73 -17.41 1.88
N SER A 189 24.95 -17.98 1.93
CA SER A 189 26.01 -17.47 2.78
C SER A 189 26.42 -16.05 2.40
N SER A 190 26.44 -15.72 1.13
CA SER A 190 26.78 -14.39 0.62
C SER A 190 25.85 -13.27 1.10
N ILE A 191 24.61 -13.58 1.47
CA ILE A 191 23.65 -12.61 2.01
C ILE A 191 24.15 -11.99 3.32
N PHE A 192 24.95 -12.75 4.07
CA PHE A 192 25.48 -12.34 5.38
C PHE A 192 26.93 -11.81 5.31
N MET A 193 27.51 -11.80 4.11
CA MET A 193 28.89 -11.38 3.90
C MET A 193 28.99 -9.89 3.62
N HIS A 194 30.06 -9.24 4.08
CA HIS A 194 30.33 -7.82 3.83
C HIS A 194 31.82 -7.58 3.55
N GLY A 195 32.10 -6.80 2.48
CA GLY A 195 33.48 -6.56 2.02
C GLY A 195 34.21 -5.45 2.77
N SER A 196 33.49 -4.58 3.48
CA SER A 196 34.07 -3.48 4.26
C SER A 196 33.18 -3.11 5.43
N ILE A 197 33.76 -2.48 6.45
CA ILE A 197 33.03 -2.00 7.62
C ILE A 197 31.94 -0.97 7.24
N TYR A 198 32.21 -0.16 6.23
CA TYR A 198 31.25 0.82 5.73
C TYR A 198 30.06 0.14 5.03
N HIS A 199 30.34 -0.89 4.23
CA HIS A 199 29.31 -1.69 3.58
C HIS A 199 28.40 -2.39 4.62
N LEU A 200 29.02 -2.98 5.64
CA LEU A 200 28.29 -3.55 6.78
C LEU A 200 27.42 -2.50 7.47
N PHE A 201 27.98 -1.33 7.79
CA PHE A 201 27.26 -0.28 8.53
C PHE A 201 26.01 0.19 7.76
N VAL A 202 26.13 0.47 6.46
CA VAL A 202 25.00 0.93 5.65
C VAL A 202 23.90 -0.14 5.56
N ASN A 203 24.28 -1.41 5.37
CA ASN A 203 23.31 -2.50 5.34
C ASN A 203 22.63 -2.70 6.70
N MET A 204 23.37 -2.67 7.79
CA MET A 204 22.81 -2.85 9.14
C MET A 204 21.92 -1.68 9.54
N TYR A 205 22.29 -0.46 9.19
CA TYR A 205 21.46 0.72 9.37
C TYR A 205 20.12 0.57 8.62
N SER A 206 20.17 0.21 7.35
CA SER A 206 18.96 -0.02 6.53
C SER A 206 18.13 -1.18 7.09
N LEU A 207 18.77 -2.28 7.47
CA LEU A 207 18.09 -3.43 8.05
C LEU A 207 17.43 -3.10 9.39
N PHE A 208 18.06 -2.28 10.22
CA PHE A 208 17.48 -1.86 11.50
C PHE A 208 16.17 -1.08 11.28
N PHE A 209 16.18 -0.05 10.44
CA PHE A 209 14.98 0.76 10.21
C PHE A 209 13.87 -0.02 9.48
N LEU A 210 14.19 -0.66 8.37
CA LEU A 210 13.20 -1.40 7.59
C LEU A 210 12.74 -2.68 8.29
N GLY A 211 13.66 -3.39 8.89
CA GLY A 211 13.35 -4.63 9.59
C GLY A 211 12.42 -4.40 10.77
N LYS A 212 12.65 -3.32 11.53
CA LYS A 212 11.79 -2.92 12.62
C LYS A 212 10.34 -2.73 12.15
N GLU A 213 10.13 -1.95 11.11
CA GLU A 213 8.80 -1.67 10.58
C GLU A 213 8.13 -2.94 10.06
N ILE A 214 8.84 -3.73 9.25
CA ILE A 214 8.27 -4.91 8.60
C ILE A 214 8.04 -6.04 9.61
N GLU A 215 8.95 -6.27 10.56
CA GLU A 215 8.74 -7.25 11.62
C GLU A 215 7.54 -6.89 12.49
N THR A 216 7.31 -5.58 12.74
CA THR A 216 6.14 -5.09 13.47
C THR A 216 4.86 -5.33 12.69
N PHE A 217 4.81 -4.99 11.40
CA PHE A 217 3.59 -5.08 10.59
C PHE A 217 3.25 -6.51 10.18
N LEU A 218 4.23 -7.26 9.66
CA LEU A 218 4.01 -8.57 9.10
C LEU A 218 4.27 -9.72 10.08
N GLY A 219 4.99 -9.43 11.18
CA GLY A 219 5.40 -10.42 12.18
C GLY A 219 6.65 -11.21 11.76
N LYS A 220 7.23 -11.88 12.75
CA LYS A 220 8.54 -12.55 12.66
C LYS A 220 8.66 -13.55 11.50
N LYS A 221 7.65 -14.44 11.34
CA LYS A 221 7.70 -15.51 10.32
C LYS A 221 7.73 -14.94 8.90
N LYS A 222 6.83 -14.02 8.57
CA LYS A 222 6.77 -13.41 7.23
C LYS A 222 8.01 -12.57 6.95
N PHE A 223 8.52 -11.85 7.95
CA PHE A 223 9.75 -11.08 7.84
C PHE A 223 10.95 -11.94 7.44
N ILE A 224 11.20 -13.06 8.15
CA ILE A 224 12.30 -13.99 7.81
C ILE A 224 12.14 -14.55 6.39
N ILE A 225 10.94 -14.98 6.03
CA ILE A 225 10.66 -15.54 4.71
C ILE A 225 10.97 -14.49 3.60
N ILE A 226 10.50 -13.27 3.76
CA ILE A 226 10.76 -12.19 2.80
C ILE A 226 12.27 -11.91 2.72
N TYR A 227 12.95 -11.79 3.85
CA TYR A 227 14.39 -11.53 3.90
C TYR A 227 15.19 -12.61 3.15
N LEU A 228 14.95 -13.88 3.47
CA LEU A 228 15.70 -14.99 2.87
C LEU A 228 15.36 -15.20 1.40
N ILE A 229 14.09 -15.17 1.01
CA ILE A 229 13.69 -15.34 -0.39
C ILE A 229 14.22 -14.18 -1.24
N SER A 230 14.13 -12.95 -0.76
CA SER A 230 14.64 -11.79 -1.48
C SER A 230 16.16 -11.80 -1.62
N GLY A 231 16.87 -12.18 -0.55
CA GLY A 231 18.33 -12.34 -0.58
C GLY A 231 18.75 -13.43 -1.56
N LEU A 232 18.11 -14.60 -1.50
CA LEU A 232 18.36 -15.72 -2.43
C LEU A 232 18.07 -15.31 -3.88
N SER A 233 16.95 -14.64 -4.14
CA SER A 233 16.62 -14.15 -5.48
C SER A 233 17.64 -13.14 -6.00
N GLY A 234 18.13 -12.24 -5.12
CA GLY A 234 19.19 -11.29 -5.46
C GLY A 234 20.52 -11.99 -5.80
N SER A 235 20.91 -13.01 -5.03
CA SER A 235 22.10 -13.82 -5.27
C SER A 235 21.98 -14.61 -6.59
N LEU A 236 20.85 -15.23 -6.85
CA LEU A 236 20.59 -15.94 -8.12
C LEU A 236 20.64 -14.98 -9.30
N LEU A 237 20.01 -13.82 -9.21
CA LEU A 237 20.02 -12.83 -10.27
C LEU A 237 21.44 -12.31 -10.54
N SER A 238 22.24 -12.10 -9.50
CA SER A 238 23.65 -11.74 -9.62
C SER A 238 24.45 -12.82 -10.37
N CYS A 239 24.25 -14.10 -10.03
CA CYS A 239 24.90 -15.23 -10.73
C CYS A 239 24.52 -15.34 -12.22
N ILE A 240 23.29 -14.94 -12.58
CA ILE A 240 22.81 -15.00 -13.97
C ILE A 240 23.33 -13.81 -14.77
N LEU A 241 23.31 -12.61 -14.18
CA LEU A 241 23.60 -11.37 -14.90
C LEU A 241 25.08 -10.99 -14.89
N THR A 242 25.87 -11.51 -13.95
CA THR A 242 27.29 -11.14 -13.82
C THR A 242 28.16 -12.36 -13.59
N ASN A 243 29.43 -12.25 -13.97
CA ASN A 243 30.46 -13.22 -13.60
C ASN A 243 31.33 -12.70 -12.44
N SER A 244 30.92 -11.61 -11.80
CA SER A 244 31.66 -10.99 -10.71
C SER A 244 31.23 -11.53 -9.37
N TYR A 245 32.15 -11.54 -8.41
CA TYR A 245 31.83 -11.84 -7.01
C TYR A 245 30.77 -10.87 -6.48
N SER A 246 29.89 -11.38 -5.64
CA SER A 246 28.84 -10.58 -4.99
C SER A 246 28.70 -10.97 -3.52
N LEU A 247 28.28 -9.99 -2.71
CA LEU A 247 28.11 -10.19 -1.27
C LEU A 247 27.28 -9.05 -0.67
N GLY A 248 26.60 -9.33 0.43
CA GLY A 248 25.86 -8.33 1.19
C GLY A 248 24.37 -8.60 1.32
N ALA A 249 23.80 -8.04 2.41
CA ALA A 249 22.38 -8.13 2.70
C ALA A 249 21.50 -7.27 1.78
N SER A 250 22.09 -6.51 0.86
CA SER A 250 21.37 -5.52 0.04
C SER A 250 20.22 -6.11 -0.76
N GLY A 251 20.37 -7.30 -1.36
CA GLY A 251 19.29 -7.98 -2.07
C GLY A 251 18.07 -8.27 -1.17
N ALA A 252 18.31 -8.73 0.05
CA ALA A 252 17.26 -8.93 1.05
C ALA A 252 16.63 -7.59 1.47
N ILE A 253 17.42 -6.55 1.69
CA ILE A 253 16.96 -5.20 2.06
C ILE A 253 16.08 -4.60 0.97
N PHE A 254 16.43 -4.75 -0.33
CA PHE A 254 15.56 -4.31 -1.42
C PHE A 254 14.24 -5.07 -1.46
N GLY A 255 14.22 -6.36 -1.12
CA GLY A 255 12.97 -7.11 -0.97
C GLY A 255 12.12 -6.60 0.19
N LEU A 256 12.75 -6.23 1.31
CA LEU A 256 12.06 -5.59 2.42
C LEU A 256 11.48 -4.23 2.03
N LEU A 257 12.22 -3.40 1.29
CA LEU A 257 11.70 -2.14 0.72
C LEU A 257 10.48 -2.36 -0.15
N GLY A 258 10.53 -3.35 -1.05
CA GLY A 258 9.41 -3.73 -1.90
C GLY A 258 8.19 -4.18 -1.10
N SER A 259 8.40 -4.97 -0.02
CA SER A 259 7.31 -5.42 0.85
C SER A 259 6.69 -4.26 1.65
N LEU A 260 7.50 -3.30 2.10
CA LEU A 260 7.02 -2.11 2.80
C LEU A 260 6.21 -1.20 1.86
N LEU A 261 6.66 -1.04 0.62
CA LEU A 261 5.92 -0.30 -0.41
C LEU A 261 4.57 -0.96 -0.69
N TYR A 262 4.57 -2.29 -0.89
CA TYR A 262 3.34 -3.06 -1.10
C TYR A 262 2.37 -2.91 0.08
N PHE A 263 2.87 -3.04 1.30
CA PHE A 263 2.09 -2.86 2.53
C PHE A 263 1.51 -1.45 2.63
N GLY A 264 2.32 -0.42 2.41
CA GLY A 264 1.88 0.97 2.39
C GLY A 264 0.83 1.25 1.31
N MET A 265 0.97 0.66 0.11
CA MET A 265 -0.02 0.73 -0.97
C MET A 265 -1.32 0.00 -0.62
N HIS A 266 -1.24 -1.17 0.02
CA HIS A 266 -2.40 -1.95 0.45
C HIS A 266 -3.20 -1.22 1.52
N TYR A 267 -2.53 -0.63 2.49
CA TYR A 267 -3.15 0.15 3.57
C TYR A 267 -3.16 1.67 3.31
N ARG A 268 -3.08 2.09 2.04
CA ARG A 268 -2.96 3.51 1.65
C ARG A 268 -4.06 4.43 2.19
N LEU A 269 -5.24 3.89 2.49
CA LEU A 269 -6.34 4.63 3.09
C LEU A 269 -6.01 5.20 4.46
N TYR A 270 -5.23 4.44 5.21
CA TYR A 270 -4.81 4.78 6.57
C TYR A 270 -3.40 5.38 6.59
N LEU A 271 -2.53 4.92 5.68
CA LEU A 271 -1.11 5.24 5.64
C LEU A 271 -0.71 6.15 4.48
N GLY A 272 -1.65 6.68 3.69
CA GLY A 272 -1.32 7.44 2.48
C GLY A 272 -0.36 8.61 2.72
N SER A 273 -0.54 9.36 3.82
CA SER A 273 0.38 10.44 4.21
C SER A 273 1.73 9.92 4.72
N VAL A 274 1.74 8.82 5.47
CA VAL A 274 2.95 8.17 5.99
C VAL A 274 3.73 7.54 4.83
N LEU A 275 3.03 6.88 3.88
CA LEU A 275 3.64 6.31 2.69
C LEU A 275 4.46 7.36 1.93
N LEU A 276 3.88 8.52 1.63
CA LEU A 276 4.54 9.56 0.86
C LEU A 276 5.63 10.31 1.65
N LYS A 277 5.41 10.56 2.94
CA LYS A 277 6.30 11.40 3.74
C LYS A 277 7.45 10.63 4.39
N GLU A 278 7.26 9.35 4.67
CA GLU A 278 8.22 8.55 5.42
C GLU A 278 8.77 7.38 4.60
N ILE A 279 7.90 6.56 4.00
CA ILE A 279 8.32 5.33 3.32
C ILE A 279 9.02 5.63 1.99
N VAL A 280 8.43 6.48 1.15
CA VAL A 280 9.02 6.82 -0.17
C VAL A 280 10.39 7.48 -0.04
N PRO A 281 10.64 8.46 0.85
CA PRO A 281 11.99 9.00 1.05
C PRO A 281 13.02 7.96 1.48
N ILE A 282 12.64 7.01 2.36
CA ILE A 282 13.53 5.92 2.77
C ILE A 282 13.89 5.03 1.58
N ILE A 283 12.93 4.69 0.72
CA ILE A 283 13.15 3.92 -0.50
C ILE A 283 14.12 4.67 -1.41
N VAL A 284 13.85 5.94 -1.70
CA VAL A 284 14.70 6.77 -2.56
C VAL A 284 16.11 6.88 -2.01
N LEU A 285 16.25 7.11 -0.70
CA LEU A 285 17.56 7.20 -0.04
C LEU A 285 18.35 5.89 -0.19
N ASN A 286 17.72 4.74 0.05
CA ASN A 286 18.39 3.44 -0.09
C ASN A 286 18.78 3.13 -1.54
N LEU A 287 17.95 3.50 -2.52
CA LEU A 287 18.28 3.38 -3.95
C LEU A 287 19.47 4.26 -4.33
N LEU A 288 19.51 5.51 -3.84
CA LEU A 288 20.62 6.43 -4.09
C LEU A 288 21.93 5.92 -3.47
N ILE A 289 21.87 5.45 -2.21
CA ILE A 289 23.03 4.86 -1.54
C ILE A 289 23.53 3.65 -2.32
N GLY A 290 22.65 2.73 -2.73
CA GLY A 290 23.02 1.56 -3.53
C GLY A 290 23.69 1.93 -4.85
N PHE A 291 23.16 2.94 -5.56
CA PHE A 291 23.70 3.41 -6.83
C PHE A 291 25.09 4.09 -6.67
N ILE A 292 25.25 4.93 -5.64
CA ILE A 292 26.53 5.59 -5.34
C ILE A 292 27.59 4.54 -4.99
N PHE A 293 27.23 3.53 -4.18
CA PHE A 293 28.12 2.47 -3.79
C PHE A 293 28.62 1.64 -4.99
N GLN A 294 27.70 1.28 -5.88
CA GLN A 294 28.06 0.54 -7.10
C GLN A 294 29.04 1.32 -7.97
N ARG A 295 28.91 2.65 -8.06
CA ARG A 295 29.85 3.51 -8.79
C ARG A 295 31.22 3.59 -8.12
N LEU A 296 31.26 3.70 -6.80
CA LEU A 296 32.51 3.77 -6.05
C LEU A 296 33.32 2.46 -6.13
N CYS A 297 32.64 1.31 -5.98
CA CYS A 297 33.28 0.00 -6.12
C CYS A 297 33.79 -0.26 -7.53
N ARG A 298 33.08 0.21 -8.57
CA ARG A 298 33.54 0.07 -9.96
C ARG A 298 34.79 0.90 -10.26
N LYS A 299 34.96 2.04 -9.60
CA LYS A 299 36.11 2.93 -9.77
C LYS A 299 37.40 2.37 -9.12
N HIS A 300 37.26 1.61 -8.02
CA HIS A 300 38.41 1.02 -7.28
C HIS A 300 38.91 -0.31 -7.86
N ASN A 301 38.18 -0.92 -8.79
CA ASN A 301 38.60 -2.15 -9.49
C ASN A 301 39.34 -1.88 -10.83
N TYR A 302 39.62 -0.62 -11.19
CA TYR A 302 40.35 -0.21 -12.39
C TYR A 302 41.66 0.55 -12.08
N ASP A 303 42.00 0.74 -10.82
CA ASP A 303 43.30 1.19 -10.31
C ASP A 303 44.01 0.02 -9.61
#